data_3f94adfb26a2dacc782ea063856f559f
#
_entry.id   3f94adfb26a2dacc782ea063856f559f
#
_cell.length_a   1.000
_cell.length_b   1.000
_cell.length_c   1.000
_cell.angle_alpha   90.00
_cell.angle_beta   90.00
_cell.angle_gamma   90.00
#
_symmetry.space_group_name_H-M   'P 1'
#
loop_
_entity.id
_entity.type
_entity.pdbx_description
1 polymer ?
#
loop_
_entity_poly.entity_id
_entity_poly.type
_entity_poly.pdbx_seq_one_letter_code
_entity_poly.pdbx_strand_id
1 'polypeptide(L)'
;CIRDRFRTDDGEFTKENALLTATSAEDGSFFFENIPSGTWYVREIEQPAGFVLDDTIYPVTIGADGQVVEIKIVNKYVRGNIHLTKVDSEYPDNKLTGATFEVYKDSNANGKLDDSDELLGTLTEKEIGEYGMNDLFYGRYFVKETKAPEGFVLDTGVYEVMIDTNGKTYEVENKAGVGFINDAMRGNLKIVKTSSDGKVKGFAFRITGANGYDIILETNDKGEIFIDGLRIGDYTISEVSNSASSMYVIPADKKATVKIGSTTIVEMHNVLRDTPKTGDTTNLPLLYTLAGLSAVGIAVCGVIGFKKKKKEDRN
;
A
#
# COMPACT_ATOMS: atom_id res chain seq x y z
N CYS A 1 38.41 4.46 23.06
CA CYS A 1 38.01 3.38 23.97
C CYS A 1 38.57 3.62 25.35
N ILE A 2 37.75 3.57 26.39
CA ILE A 2 38.19 3.73 27.79
C ILE A 2 38.15 2.36 28.43
N ARG A 3 39.25 1.95 29.10
CA ARG A 3 39.39 0.66 29.79
C ARG A 3 39.77 0.87 31.22
N ASP A 4 39.13 0.13 32.12
CA ASP A 4 39.35 0.22 33.55
C ASP A 4 39.96 -1.05 34.11
N ARG A 5 40.76 -0.89 35.16
CA ARG A 5 41.38 -1.98 35.90
C ARG A 5 40.75 -2.11 37.28
N PHE A 6 40.42 -3.33 37.64
CA PHE A 6 39.80 -3.72 38.92
C PHE A 6 40.63 -4.76 39.62
N ARG A 7 40.55 -4.81 40.96
CA ARG A 7 41.37 -5.73 41.80
C ARG A 7 40.59 -6.93 42.34
N THR A 8 39.29 -6.85 42.50
CA THR A 8 38.47 -7.87 43.14
C THR A 8 37.41 -8.42 42.21
N ASP A 9 37.01 -9.65 42.46
CA ASP A 9 35.93 -10.40 41.82
C ASP A 9 34.57 -10.26 42.53
N ASP A 10 34.50 -9.49 43.62
CA ASP A 10 33.32 -9.37 44.50
C ASP A 10 32.45 -8.18 44.21
N GLY A 11 32.71 -7.42 43.18
CA GLY A 11 32.03 -6.14 42.91
C GLY A 11 31.53 -5.94 41.51
N GLU A 12 30.64 -4.99 41.34
CA GLU A 12 30.27 -4.48 40.04
C GLU A 12 31.49 -3.77 39.40
N PHE A 13 31.84 -4.18 38.20
CA PHE A 13 32.89 -3.53 37.40
C PHE A 13 32.32 -2.25 36.75
N THR A 14 32.24 -1.19 37.54
CA THR A 14 31.78 0.13 37.10
C THR A 14 32.92 1.12 37.04
N LYS A 15 32.75 2.26 36.37
CA LYS A 15 33.74 3.35 36.29
C LYS A 15 34.08 3.88 37.65
N GLU A 16 33.15 3.93 38.58
CA GLU A 16 33.30 4.43 39.93
C GLU A 16 34.17 3.50 40.79
N ASN A 17 34.14 2.22 40.50
CA ASN A 17 34.93 1.20 41.24
C ASN A 17 36.28 0.90 40.58
N ALA A 18 36.57 1.51 39.46
CA ALA A 18 37.82 1.32 38.75
C ALA A 18 38.99 1.91 39.52
N LEU A 19 40.07 1.13 39.67
CA LEU A 19 41.32 1.63 40.33
C LEU A 19 42.17 2.43 39.36
N LEU A 20 42.17 2.13 38.08
CA LEU A 20 42.86 2.87 37.02
C LEU A 20 42.03 2.81 35.74
N THR A 21 42.06 3.89 34.99
CA THR A 21 41.48 4.06 33.69
C THR A 21 42.52 4.34 32.65
N ALA A 22 42.45 3.69 31.49
CA ALA A 22 43.32 4.00 30.35
C ALA A 22 42.46 4.19 29.09
N THR A 23 42.85 5.16 28.27
CA THR A 23 42.22 5.39 26.95
C THR A 23 43.15 4.85 25.88
N SER A 24 42.62 4.11 24.92
CA SER A 24 43.38 3.59 23.78
C SER A 24 43.84 4.73 22.86
N ALA A 25 45.08 4.62 22.40
CA ALA A 25 45.67 5.51 21.39
C ALA A 25 45.08 5.25 19.99
N GLU A 26 45.47 6.00 18.96
CA GLU A 26 45.02 5.84 17.58
C GLU A 26 45.30 4.46 16.98
N ASP A 27 46.43 3.85 17.40
CA ASP A 27 46.83 2.49 17.02
C ASP A 27 46.10 1.38 17.79
N GLY A 28 45.18 1.77 18.69
CA GLY A 28 44.42 0.85 19.55
C GLY A 28 45.16 0.37 20.79
N SER A 29 46.42 0.76 21.01
CA SER A 29 47.19 0.39 22.22
C SER A 29 46.71 1.14 23.46
N PHE A 30 46.80 0.48 24.61
CA PHE A 30 46.63 1.10 25.95
C PHE A 30 47.52 0.41 26.95
N PHE A 31 47.90 1.10 28.00
CA PHE A 31 48.82 0.60 29.01
C PHE A 31 48.31 0.91 30.41
N PHE A 32 48.59 -0.01 31.33
CA PHE A 32 48.57 0.23 32.76
C PHE A 32 49.97 -0.07 33.28
N GLU A 33 50.59 0.92 33.93
CA GLU A 33 51.96 0.81 34.45
C GLU A 33 51.99 0.65 35.97
N ASN A 34 53.12 0.15 36.51
CA ASN A 34 53.36 -0.01 37.92
C ASN A 34 52.30 -0.84 38.64
N ILE A 35 51.88 -1.93 38.00
CA ILE A 35 50.84 -2.79 38.51
C ILE A 35 51.44 -3.79 39.50
N PRO A 36 51.00 -3.80 40.79
CA PRO A 36 51.48 -4.78 41.76
C PRO A 36 51.18 -6.22 41.31
N SER A 37 52.00 -7.18 41.80
CA SER A 37 51.73 -8.62 41.57
C SER A 37 50.35 -9.02 42.10
N GLY A 38 49.69 -9.91 41.37
CA GLY A 38 48.35 -10.40 41.69
C GLY A 38 47.46 -10.56 40.43
N THR A 39 46.23 -10.95 40.65
CA THR A 39 45.20 -11.03 39.57
C THR A 39 44.42 -9.74 39.49
N TRP A 40 44.29 -9.27 38.31
CA TRP A 40 43.61 -8.04 37.96
C TRP A 40 42.56 -8.32 36.90
N TYR A 41 41.56 -7.46 36.82
CA TYR A 41 40.48 -7.57 35.83
C TYR A 41 40.44 -6.32 34.98
N VAL A 42 40.37 -6.50 33.66
CA VAL A 42 40.26 -5.40 32.68
C VAL A 42 38.93 -5.50 31.95
N ARG A 43 38.22 -4.41 31.89
CA ARG A 43 36.94 -4.29 31.16
C ARG A 43 36.90 -3.01 30.34
N GLU A 44 36.24 -3.05 29.20
CA GLU A 44 35.87 -1.88 28.44
C GLU A 44 34.64 -1.21 29.07
N ILE A 45 34.70 0.09 29.32
CA ILE A 45 33.60 0.87 29.89
C ILE A 45 33.02 1.88 28.90
N GLU A 46 33.75 2.18 27.84
CA GLU A 46 33.30 3.07 26.76
C GLU A 46 33.93 2.63 25.43
N GLN A 47 33.10 2.35 24.47
CA GLN A 47 33.50 1.91 23.13
C GLN A 47 33.80 3.13 22.23
N PRO A 48 34.60 2.99 21.18
CA PRO A 48 34.68 3.96 20.09
C PRO A 48 33.36 4.07 19.35
N ALA A 49 33.09 5.24 18.74
CA ALA A 49 31.91 5.41 17.91
C ALA A 49 31.88 4.36 16.78
N GLY A 50 30.73 3.76 16.55
CA GLY A 50 30.53 2.74 15.54
C GLY A 50 30.91 1.33 15.95
N PHE A 51 31.29 1.12 17.21
CA PHE A 51 31.59 -0.20 17.75
C PHE A 51 30.63 -0.57 18.88
N VAL A 52 30.45 -1.86 19.08
CA VAL A 52 29.70 -2.43 20.20
C VAL A 52 30.61 -2.53 21.39
N LEU A 53 30.13 -2.11 22.57
CA LEU A 53 30.86 -2.27 23.82
C LEU A 53 31.17 -3.76 24.06
N ASP A 54 32.44 -4.05 24.35
CA ASP A 54 32.83 -5.39 24.82
C ASP A 54 32.72 -5.41 26.35
N ASP A 55 31.68 -6.03 26.85
CA ASP A 55 31.39 -6.18 28.28
C ASP A 55 32.15 -7.34 28.94
N THR A 56 33.01 -8.01 28.19
CA THR A 56 33.83 -9.12 28.68
C THR A 56 34.81 -8.63 29.74
N ILE A 57 34.92 -9.39 30.82
CA ILE A 57 35.88 -9.16 31.87
C ILE A 57 37.12 -10.02 31.59
N TYR A 58 38.28 -9.41 31.43
CA TYR A 58 39.55 -10.06 31.12
C TYR A 58 40.39 -10.21 32.36
N PRO A 59 40.60 -11.42 32.90
CA PRO A 59 41.54 -11.63 34.01
C PRO A 59 42.98 -11.55 33.50
N VAL A 60 43.82 -10.79 34.24
CA VAL A 60 45.25 -10.59 33.96
C VAL A 60 46.05 -10.83 35.23
N THR A 61 47.05 -11.70 35.18
CA THR A 61 47.86 -12.03 36.34
C THR A 61 49.30 -11.51 36.14
N ILE A 62 49.77 -10.66 37.05
CA ILE A 62 51.13 -10.19 37.16
C ILE A 62 51.84 -11.03 38.21
N GLY A 63 52.81 -11.85 37.80
CA GLY A 63 53.50 -12.82 38.68
C GLY A 63 54.91 -12.38 39.11
N ALA A 64 55.57 -11.50 38.39
CA ALA A 64 56.93 -11.09 38.63
C ALA A 64 57.15 -9.60 38.39
N ASP A 65 58.15 -9.01 39.03
CA ASP A 65 58.59 -7.65 38.82
C ASP A 65 59.08 -7.46 37.36
N GLY A 66 58.67 -6.34 36.73
CA GLY A 66 58.99 -6.04 35.33
C GLY A 66 58.25 -6.91 34.30
N GLN A 67 57.33 -7.74 34.69
CA GLN A 67 56.52 -8.56 33.76
C GLN A 67 55.59 -7.65 32.96
N VAL A 68 55.56 -7.87 31.63
CA VAL A 68 54.55 -7.32 30.72
C VAL A 68 53.58 -8.44 30.34
N VAL A 69 52.29 -8.22 30.51
CA VAL A 69 51.23 -9.11 30.05
C VAL A 69 50.42 -8.39 28.98
N GLU A 70 50.35 -8.99 27.81
CA GLU A 70 49.57 -8.50 26.70
C GLU A 70 48.21 -9.15 26.62
N ILE A 71 47.16 -8.36 26.40
CA ILE A 71 45.83 -8.85 26.09
C ILE A 71 45.35 -8.22 24.79
N LYS A 72 44.62 -8.93 23.96
CA LYS A 72 44.02 -8.43 22.76
C LYS A 72 42.51 -8.41 22.92
N ILE A 73 41.90 -7.26 22.75
CA ILE A 73 40.45 -7.08 22.83
C ILE A 73 39.95 -6.60 21.47
N VAL A 74 38.88 -7.18 20.97
CA VAL A 74 38.35 -6.92 19.65
C VAL A 74 36.91 -6.45 19.76
N ASN A 75 36.65 -5.20 19.35
CA ASN A 75 35.31 -4.68 19.28
C ASN A 75 34.63 -5.08 17.95
N LYS A 76 33.36 -5.37 18.02
CA LYS A 76 32.50 -5.61 16.84
C LYS A 76 31.94 -4.31 16.32
N TYR A 77 31.79 -4.17 15.02
CA TYR A 77 31.12 -3.04 14.44
C TYR A 77 29.63 -3.02 14.79
N VAL A 78 29.11 -1.82 15.06
CA VAL A 78 27.65 -1.61 15.07
C VAL A 78 27.13 -1.79 13.65
N ARG A 79 26.08 -2.59 13.53
CA ARG A 79 25.37 -2.81 12.27
C ARG A 79 23.88 -2.75 12.50
N GLY A 80 23.15 -2.23 11.50
CA GLY A 80 21.70 -2.14 11.54
C GLY A 80 21.08 -2.39 10.18
N ASN A 81 19.75 -2.30 10.12
CA ASN A 81 18.98 -2.55 8.93
C ASN A 81 18.08 -1.36 8.64
N ILE A 82 17.82 -1.11 7.36
CA ILE A 82 16.78 -0.19 6.89
C ILE A 82 15.61 -1.02 6.39
N HIS A 83 14.41 -0.61 6.75
CA HIS A 83 13.17 -1.20 6.30
C HIS A 83 12.16 -0.09 5.97
N LEU A 84 11.25 -0.34 5.02
CA LEU A 84 10.08 0.47 4.77
C LEU A 84 8.93 -0.38 4.26
N THR A 85 7.71 -0.01 4.62
CA THR A 85 6.47 -0.56 4.08
C THR A 85 5.88 0.45 3.09
N LYS A 86 5.77 0.06 1.81
CA LYS A 86 5.24 0.90 0.73
C LYS A 86 3.75 0.73 0.60
N VAL A 87 2.98 1.81 0.77
CA VAL A 87 1.51 1.77 0.80
C VAL A 87 0.88 2.90 -0.01
N ASP A 88 -0.40 2.71 -0.33
CA ASP A 88 -1.26 3.70 -0.98
C ASP A 88 -1.69 4.78 0.03
N SER A 89 -1.60 6.06 -0.33
CA SER A 89 -1.96 7.18 0.57
C SER A 89 -3.43 7.22 0.96
N GLU A 90 -4.33 6.70 0.11
CA GLU A 90 -5.78 6.68 0.34
C GLU A 90 -6.26 5.35 0.94
N TYR A 91 -5.53 4.26 0.67
CA TYR A 91 -5.84 2.92 1.15
C TYR A 91 -4.57 2.32 1.80
N PRO A 92 -4.21 2.73 3.04
CA PRO A 92 -2.95 2.32 3.67
C PRO A 92 -2.80 0.81 3.89
N ASP A 93 -3.90 0.07 3.89
CA ASP A 93 -3.87 -1.40 3.95
C ASP A 93 -3.43 -2.04 2.62
N ASN A 94 -3.43 -1.27 1.52
CA ASN A 94 -2.97 -1.72 0.22
C ASN A 94 -1.46 -1.48 0.08
N LYS A 95 -0.69 -2.53 0.22
CA LYS A 95 0.76 -2.50 -0.05
C LYS A 95 1.02 -2.38 -1.55
N LEU A 96 2.03 -1.58 -1.91
CA LEU A 96 2.38 -1.28 -3.30
C LEU A 96 3.72 -1.90 -3.67
N THR A 97 3.77 -2.59 -4.81
CA THR A 97 4.97 -3.21 -5.39
C THR A 97 5.52 -2.41 -6.57
N GLY A 98 6.78 -2.67 -6.92
CA GLY A 98 7.41 -2.12 -8.12
C GLY A 98 7.99 -0.71 -7.96
N ALA A 99 8.07 -0.19 -6.74
CA ALA A 99 8.89 0.96 -6.40
C ALA A 99 10.39 0.64 -6.46
N THR A 100 11.22 1.66 -6.56
CA THR A 100 12.68 1.54 -6.41
C THR A 100 13.16 2.62 -5.47
N PHE A 101 13.94 2.22 -4.47
CA PHE A 101 14.54 3.11 -3.49
C PHE A 101 16.06 2.96 -3.52
N GLU A 102 16.78 4.04 -3.72
CA GLU A 102 18.22 4.08 -3.62
C GLU A 102 18.64 4.46 -2.20
N VAL A 103 19.74 3.85 -1.74
CA VAL A 103 20.35 4.09 -0.43
C VAL A 103 21.74 4.66 -0.63
N TYR A 104 21.99 5.81 -0.03
CA TYR A 104 23.27 6.51 -0.05
C TYR A 104 23.85 6.58 1.35
N LYS A 105 25.18 6.52 1.46
CA LYS A 105 25.90 6.76 2.70
C LYS A 105 26.40 8.21 2.73
N ASP A 106 26.13 8.93 3.80
CA ASP A 106 26.71 10.27 4.06
C ASP A 106 28.22 10.13 4.24
N SER A 107 28.99 10.28 3.14
CA SER A 107 30.43 10.02 3.11
C SER A 107 31.25 11.19 3.66
N ASN A 108 30.71 12.40 3.60
CA ASN A 108 31.36 13.63 4.05
C ASN A 108 30.82 14.14 5.41
N ALA A 109 29.86 13.42 6.00
CA ALA A 109 29.22 13.72 7.29
C ALA A 109 28.59 15.13 7.37
N ASN A 110 28.11 15.67 6.23
CA ASN A 110 27.49 17.00 6.18
C ASN A 110 25.98 17.00 6.47
N GLY A 111 25.35 15.82 6.55
CA GLY A 111 23.93 15.65 6.84
C GLY A 111 23.00 16.02 5.68
N LYS A 112 23.47 15.99 4.44
CA LYS A 112 22.70 16.28 3.24
C LYS A 112 23.15 15.36 2.12
N LEU A 113 22.18 14.83 1.36
CA LEU A 113 22.50 14.07 0.17
C LEU A 113 23.10 14.98 -0.91
N ASP A 114 24.33 14.69 -1.33
CA ASP A 114 25.05 15.39 -2.39
C ASP A 114 25.92 14.42 -3.24
N ASP A 115 26.64 14.98 -4.24
CA ASP A 115 27.44 14.21 -5.17
C ASP A 115 28.67 13.52 -4.54
N SER A 116 29.00 13.84 -3.28
CA SER A 116 30.10 13.20 -2.55
C SER A 116 29.66 11.90 -1.86
N ASP A 117 28.36 11.63 -1.82
CA ASP A 117 27.78 10.50 -1.11
C ASP A 117 27.86 9.22 -1.94
N GLU A 118 28.16 8.12 -1.26
CA GLU A 118 28.31 6.83 -1.88
C GLU A 118 26.93 6.16 -2.08
N LEU A 119 26.55 5.88 -3.33
CA LEU A 119 25.42 5.01 -3.63
C LEU A 119 25.77 3.56 -3.27
N LEU A 120 25.12 3.01 -2.27
CA LEU A 120 25.29 1.61 -1.84
C LEU A 120 24.48 0.62 -2.67
N GLY A 121 23.41 1.06 -3.28
CA GLY A 121 22.50 0.24 -4.05
C GLY A 121 21.03 0.56 -3.78
N THR A 122 20.15 -0.41 -4.06
CA THR A 122 18.71 -0.26 -3.88
C THR A 122 18.19 -1.14 -2.75
N LEU A 123 17.11 -0.70 -2.10
CA LEU A 123 16.35 -1.57 -1.19
C LEU A 123 15.78 -2.75 -1.97
N THR A 124 15.88 -3.93 -1.39
CA THR A 124 15.29 -5.15 -1.97
C THR A 124 13.86 -5.34 -1.48
N GLU A 125 12.92 -5.52 -2.42
CA GLU A 125 11.56 -5.94 -2.09
C GLU A 125 11.58 -7.43 -1.70
N LYS A 126 11.30 -7.74 -0.44
CA LYS A 126 11.31 -9.10 0.12
C LYS A 126 9.93 -9.76 0.03
N GLU A 127 8.91 -8.97 0.27
CA GLU A 127 7.49 -9.30 0.14
C GLU A 127 6.78 -8.10 -0.49
N ILE A 128 5.55 -8.26 -0.94
CA ILE A 128 4.78 -7.18 -1.56
C ILE A 128 4.78 -5.95 -0.66
N GLY A 129 5.38 -4.87 -1.15
CA GLY A 129 5.48 -3.58 -0.48
C GLY A 129 6.45 -3.52 0.71
N GLU A 130 7.19 -4.59 1.00
CA GLU A 130 8.19 -4.62 2.07
C GLU A 130 9.60 -4.55 1.49
N TYR A 131 10.25 -3.41 1.68
CA TYR A 131 11.57 -3.11 1.15
C TYR A 131 12.60 -3.03 2.26
N GLY A 132 13.82 -3.52 2.02
CA GLY A 132 14.85 -3.44 3.04
C GLY A 132 16.27 -3.63 2.52
N MET A 133 17.23 -3.13 3.33
CA MET A 133 18.65 -3.36 3.20
C MET A 133 19.23 -3.69 4.58
N ASN A 134 19.98 -4.77 4.67
CA ASN A 134 20.49 -5.28 5.95
C ASN A 134 21.99 -5.04 6.07
N ASP A 135 22.46 -5.17 7.32
CA ASP A 135 23.88 -5.26 7.66
C ASP A 135 24.68 -3.97 7.31
N LEU A 136 24.02 -2.83 7.40
CA LEU A 136 24.63 -1.51 7.21
C LEU A 136 25.48 -1.14 8.44
N PHE A 137 26.67 -0.60 8.21
CA PHE A 137 27.54 -0.11 9.26
C PHE A 137 26.97 1.11 9.97
N TYR A 138 27.48 1.40 11.16
CA TYR A 138 27.27 2.67 11.85
C TYR A 138 27.45 3.86 10.90
N GLY A 139 26.53 4.82 10.95
CA GLY A 139 26.61 6.03 10.15
C GLY A 139 25.25 6.54 9.70
N ARG A 140 25.29 7.69 9.01
CA ARG A 140 24.13 8.32 8.41
C ARG A 140 23.94 7.83 6.99
N TYR A 141 22.66 7.61 6.63
CA TYR A 141 22.23 7.16 5.31
C TYR A 141 21.08 8.02 4.83
N PHE A 142 20.90 8.06 3.51
CA PHE A 142 19.76 8.70 2.86
C PHE A 142 19.05 7.68 2.00
N VAL A 143 17.72 7.66 2.10
CA VAL A 143 16.84 6.84 1.27
C VAL A 143 16.03 7.75 0.37
N LYS A 144 15.98 7.45 -0.92
CA LYS A 144 15.26 8.23 -1.94
C LYS A 144 14.50 7.30 -2.86
N GLU A 145 13.23 7.61 -3.11
CA GLU A 145 12.46 6.92 -4.16
C GLU A 145 12.93 7.41 -5.53
N THR A 146 13.34 6.51 -6.42
CA THR A 146 13.77 6.82 -7.79
C THR A 146 12.78 6.33 -8.82
N LYS A 147 11.88 5.42 -8.44
CA LYS A 147 10.76 4.96 -9.26
C LYS A 147 9.56 4.69 -8.35
N ALA A 148 8.44 5.34 -8.62
CA ALA A 148 7.17 5.04 -7.95
C ALA A 148 6.52 3.76 -8.50
N PRO A 149 5.61 3.12 -7.76
CA PRO A 149 4.72 2.10 -8.28
C PRO A 149 3.92 2.59 -9.49
N GLU A 150 3.52 1.68 -10.36
CA GLU A 150 2.70 2.04 -11.52
C GLU A 150 1.37 2.70 -11.09
N GLY A 151 1.06 3.83 -11.70
CA GLY A 151 -0.16 4.59 -11.38
C GLY A 151 -0.04 5.55 -10.20
N PHE A 152 1.16 5.71 -9.63
CA PHE A 152 1.43 6.58 -8.49
C PHE A 152 2.43 7.70 -8.82
N VAL A 153 2.31 8.80 -8.09
CA VAL A 153 3.21 9.95 -8.20
C VAL A 153 4.50 9.66 -7.43
N LEU A 154 5.66 9.93 -8.05
CA LEU A 154 6.96 9.77 -7.43
C LEU A 154 7.11 10.72 -6.22
N ASP A 155 7.55 10.19 -5.08
CA ASP A 155 8.02 10.99 -3.96
C ASP A 155 9.48 11.44 -4.23
N THR A 156 9.70 12.76 -4.26
CA THR A 156 11.02 13.33 -4.52
C THR A 156 11.79 13.66 -3.23
N GLY A 157 11.25 13.30 -2.08
CA GLY A 157 11.87 13.50 -0.76
C GLY A 157 13.13 12.66 -0.58
N VAL A 158 13.97 13.11 0.35
CA VAL A 158 15.15 12.40 0.82
C VAL A 158 14.99 12.16 2.32
N TYR A 159 15.13 10.91 2.75
CA TYR A 159 14.83 10.47 4.11
C TYR A 159 16.11 10.01 4.80
N GLU A 160 16.44 10.69 5.89
CA GLU A 160 17.64 10.41 6.68
C GLU A 160 17.40 9.23 7.63
N VAL A 161 18.40 8.36 7.73
CA VAL A 161 18.46 7.25 8.70
C VAL A 161 19.82 7.25 9.38
N MET A 162 19.85 7.27 10.71
CA MET A 162 21.07 7.13 11.48
C MET A 162 21.16 5.72 12.08
N ILE A 163 22.10 4.92 11.58
CA ILE A 163 22.40 3.59 12.14
C ILE A 163 23.35 3.80 13.32
N ASP A 164 22.84 3.71 14.55
CA ASP A 164 23.56 3.97 15.80
C ASP A 164 23.48 2.82 16.81
N THR A 165 22.58 1.87 16.60
CA THR A 165 22.33 0.77 17.53
C THR A 165 22.47 -0.57 16.83
N ASN A 166 23.30 -1.46 17.41
CA ASN A 166 23.58 -2.77 16.84
C ASN A 166 22.33 -3.67 16.78
N GLY A 167 22.10 -4.25 15.60
CA GLY A 167 20.98 -5.16 15.33
C GLY A 167 19.63 -4.48 15.15
N LYS A 168 19.54 -3.17 15.28
CA LYS A 168 18.27 -2.44 15.14
C LYS A 168 17.86 -2.31 13.68
N THR A 169 16.55 -2.45 13.42
CA THR A 169 15.91 -2.11 12.16
C THR A 169 15.27 -0.73 12.29
N TYR A 170 15.56 0.14 11.32
CA TYR A 170 15.08 1.51 11.25
C TYR A 170 14.02 1.59 10.16
N GLU A 171 12.83 2.00 10.55
CA GLU A 171 11.70 2.21 9.65
C GLU A 171 11.82 3.55 8.95
N VAL A 172 11.68 3.55 7.62
CA VAL A 172 11.63 4.77 6.81
C VAL A 172 10.21 5.05 6.39
N GLU A 173 9.69 6.17 6.83
CA GLU A 173 8.31 6.60 6.58
C GLU A 173 8.31 8.04 6.06
N ASN A 174 7.49 8.35 5.07
CA ASN A 174 7.16 9.73 4.70
C ASN A 174 5.84 10.20 5.35
N LYS A 175 5.12 9.28 6.02
CA LYS A 175 3.97 9.58 6.86
C LYS A 175 4.03 8.74 8.12
N ALA A 176 4.32 9.40 9.24
CA ALA A 176 4.54 8.77 10.53
C ALA A 176 3.40 7.82 10.94
N GLY A 177 3.76 6.58 11.31
CA GLY A 177 2.83 5.54 11.75
C GLY A 177 1.94 4.95 10.66
N VAL A 178 2.20 5.28 9.39
CA VAL A 178 1.47 4.76 8.22
C VAL A 178 2.40 3.97 7.31
N GLY A 179 3.60 4.49 7.05
CA GLY A 179 4.59 3.93 6.18
C GLY A 179 5.06 4.90 5.10
N PHE A 180 5.62 4.39 4.02
CA PHE A 180 6.04 5.19 2.88
C PHE A 180 4.90 5.24 1.85
N ILE A 181 4.15 6.35 1.84
CA ILE A 181 2.99 6.53 0.97
C ILE A 181 3.37 7.11 -0.39
N ASN A 182 2.60 6.79 -1.46
CA ASN A 182 2.50 7.60 -2.67
C ASN A 182 1.05 7.95 -2.96
N ASP A 183 0.85 9.12 -3.57
CA ASP A 183 -0.44 9.55 -4.07
C ASP A 183 -0.73 8.94 -5.44
N ALA A 184 -1.98 8.50 -5.66
CA ALA A 184 -2.39 7.99 -6.96
C ALA A 184 -2.39 9.09 -8.03
N MET A 185 -1.93 8.77 -9.23
CA MET A 185 -2.09 9.62 -10.41
C MET A 185 -3.56 9.77 -10.78
N ARG A 186 -3.97 10.95 -11.24
CA ARG A 186 -5.37 11.28 -11.49
C ARG A 186 -5.62 11.89 -12.87
N GLY A 187 -6.85 11.67 -13.36
CA GLY A 187 -7.42 12.28 -14.54
C GLY A 187 -8.92 12.47 -14.35
N ASN A 188 -9.64 12.80 -15.42
CA ASN A 188 -11.06 13.12 -15.39
C ASN A 188 -11.86 12.19 -16.34
N LEU A 189 -13.13 12.00 -16.03
CA LEU A 189 -14.08 11.29 -16.88
C LEU A 189 -15.28 12.21 -17.18
N LYS A 190 -15.63 12.33 -18.46
CA LYS A 190 -16.83 13.02 -18.93
C LYS A 190 -17.72 12.04 -19.68
N ILE A 191 -18.96 11.87 -19.24
CA ILE A 191 -19.98 11.14 -19.98
C ILE A 191 -20.84 12.14 -20.73
N VAL A 192 -21.05 11.89 -22.01
CA VAL A 192 -21.91 12.71 -22.88
C VAL A 192 -23.07 11.84 -23.34
N LYS A 193 -24.27 12.18 -22.91
CA LYS A 193 -25.51 11.49 -23.23
C LYS A 193 -26.19 12.13 -24.42
N THR A 194 -26.61 11.31 -25.36
CA THR A 194 -27.49 11.69 -26.49
C THR A 194 -28.68 10.70 -26.57
N SER A 195 -29.74 11.09 -27.25
CA SER A 195 -30.90 10.25 -27.52
C SER A 195 -31.51 10.56 -28.88
N SER A 196 -32.30 9.62 -29.39
CA SER A 196 -32.98 9.74 -30.70
C SER A 196 -34.04 10.85 -30.74
N ASP A 197 -34.54 11.32 -29.59
CA ASP A 197 -35.54 12.39 -29.47
C ASP A 197 -34.97 13.67 -28.83
N GLY A 198 -33.65 13.73 -28.61
CA GLY A 198 -32.93 14.88 -28.05
C GLY A 198 -33.04 15.06 -26.54
N LYS A 199 -33.74 14.18 -25.79
CA LYS A 199 -33.78 14.23 -24.32
C LYS A 199 -32.51 13.67 -23.75
N VAL A 200 -31.88 14.42 -22.82
CA VAL A 200 -30.55 14.06 -22.30
C VAL A 200 -30.43 14.18 -20.77
N LYS A 201 -31.37 14.84 -20.10
CA LYS A 201 -31.34 15.11 -18.66
C LYS A 201 -31.85 13.94 -17.84
N GLY A 202 -31.21 13.66 -16.70
CA GLY A 202 -31.71 12.73 -15.67
C GLY A 202 -31.45 11.26 -15.97
N PHE A 203 -30.67 10.91 -16.99
CA PHE A 203 -30.26 9.54 -17.23
C PHE A 203 -29.21 9.13 -16.20
N ALA A 204 -29.43 8.01 -15.51
CA ALA A 204 -28.55 7.52 -14.47
C ALA A 204 -27.49 6.57 -15.02
N PHE A 205 -26.24 6.78 -14.59
CA PHE A 205 -25.10 5.94 -14.95
C PHE A 205 -24.38 5.45 -13.69
N ARG A 206 -24.13 4.15 -13.62
CA ARG A 206 -23.24 3.54 -12.65
C ARG A 206 -21.85 3.50 -13.24
N ILE A 207 -20.89 4.03 -12.49
CA ILE A 207 -19.47 4.06 -12.86
C ILE A 207 -18.72 3.21 -11.85
N THR A 208 -18.10 2.12 -12.32
CA THR A 208 -17.30 1.20 -11.48
C THR A 208 -15.86 1.18 -11.93
N GLY A 209 -14.93 1.01 -10.99
CA GLY A 209 -13.49 1.00 -11.23
C GLY A 209 -12.73 0.21 -10.16
N ALA A 210 -11.40 0.36 -10.13
CA ALA A 210 -10.54 -0.29 -9.17
C ALA A 210 -10.84 0.15 -7.72
N ASN A 211 -10.34 -0.62 -6.74
CA ASN A 211 -10.46 -0.36 -5.30
C ASN A 211 -11.90 -0.16 -4.81
N GLY A 212 -12.86 -0.85 -5.44
CA GLY A 212 -14.28 -0.75 -5.06
C GLY A 212 -14.95 0.57 -5.44
N TYR A 213 -14.35 1.36 -6.36
CA TYR A 213 -15.01 2.56 -6.87
C TYR A 213 -16.32 2.20 -7.53
N ASP A 214 -17.43 2.71 -7.02
CA ASP A 214 -18.79 2.39 -7.46
C ASP A 214 -19.73 3.55 -7.09
N ILE A 215 -20.12 4.34 -8.08
CA ILE A 215 -21.04 5.48 -7.90
C ILE A 215 -22.11 5.50 -8.97
N ILE A 216 -23.25 6.10 -8.64
CA ILE A 216 -24.33 6.37 -9.60
C ILE A 216 -24.54 7.88 -9.66
N LEU A 217 -24.50 8.43 -10.89
CA LEU A 217 -24.73 9.84 -11.17
C LEU A 217 -25.75 10.01 -12.26
N GLU A 218 -26.43 11.15 -12.27
CA GLU A 218 -27.40 11.51 -13.31
C GLU A 218 -26.89 12.64 -14.20
N THR A 219 -27.26 12.59 -15.48
CA THR A 219 -26.93 13.64 -16.46
C THR A 219 -27.63 14.95 -16.15
N ASN A 220 -26.92 16.06 -16.33
CA ASN A 220 -27.40 17.43 -16.20
C ASN A 220 -28.28 17.84 -17.40
N ASP A 221 -28.69 19.14 -17.48
CA ASP A 221 -29.51 19.69 -18.56
C ASP A 221 -28.82 19.62 -19.93
N LYS A 222 -27.49 19.50 -19.98
CA LYS A 222 -26.72 19.35 -21.22
C LYS A 222 -26.47 17.91 -21.60
N GLY A 223 -26.96 16.95 -20.79
CA GLY A 223 -26.69 15.52 -20.96
C GLY A 223 -25.31 15.10 -20.51
N GLU A 224 -24.67 15.82 -19.60
CA GLU A 224 -23.30 15.58 -19.20
C GLU A 224 -23.22 15.13 -17.75
N ILE A 225 -22.29 14.21 -17.49
CA ILE A 225 -21.71 13.92 -16.17
C ILE A 225 -20.22 14.23 -16.27
N PHE A 226 -19.68 14.99 -15.32
CA PHE A 226 -18.26 15.26 -15.22
C PHE A 226 -17.75 14.83 -13.85
N ILE A 227 -16.70 13.99 -13.82
CA ILE A 227 -16.06 13.48 -12.62
C ILE A 227 -14.60 13.89 -12.67
N ASP A 228 -14.21 14.74 -11.72
CA ASP A 228 -12.86 15.23 -11.57
C ASP A 228 -12.04 14.35 -10.64
N GLY A 229 -10.74 14.30 -10.87
CA GLY A 229 -9.79 13.67 -9.94
C GLY A 229 -9.95 12.17 -9.77
N LEU A 230 -10.44 11.43 -10.75
CA LEU A 230 -10.45 9.97 -10.73
C LEU A 230 -9.02 9.42 -10.79
N ARG A 231 -8.75 8.33 -10.08
CA ARG A 231 -7.52 7.56 -10.28
C ARG A 231 -7.40 7.13 -11.73
N ILE A 232 -6.18 7.12 -12.27
CA ILE A 232 -5.96 6.56 -13.61
C ILE A 232 -6.28 5.05 -13.61
N GLY A 233 -6.73 4.54 -14.76
CA GLY A 233 -7.09 3.13 -14.92
C GLY A 233 -8.41 2.93 -15.64
N ASP A 234 -8.89 1.69 -15.62
CA ASP A 234 -10.09 1.27 -16.36
C ASP A 234 -11.36 1.42 -15.54
N TYR A 235 -12.37 1.98 -16.18
CA TYR A 235 -13.72 2.15 -15.64
C TYR A 235 -14.75 1.51 -16.56
N THR A 236 -15.82 0.99 -15.97
CA THR A 236 -17.01 0.53 -16.69
C THR A 236 -18.15 1.50 -16.41
N ILE A 237 -18.80 1.94 -17.47
CA ILE A 237 -19.94 2.88 -17.45
C ILE A 237 -21.17 2.12 -17.94
N SER A 238 -22.14 1.93 -17.04
CA SER A 238 -23.38 1.20 -17.26
C SER A 238 -24.57 2.12 -17.04
N GLU A 239 -25.51 2.20 -17.99
CA GLU A 239 -26.74 2.95 -17.77
C GLU A 239 -27.68 2.18 -16.84
N VAL A 240 -28.15 2.86 -15.80
CA VAL A 240 -29.11 2.30 -14.83
C VAL A 240 -30.51 2.74 -15.19
N SER A 241 -31.43 1.77 -15.32
CA SER A 241 -32.83 2.09 -15.64
C SER A 241 -33.46 2.96 -14.55
N ASN A 242 -34.02 4.09 -14.98
CA ASN A 242 -34.78 5.01 -14.12
C ASN A 242 -35.96 5.64 -14.90
N SER A 243 -36.62 6.64 -14.33
CA SER A 243 -37.76 7.31 -14.99
C SER A 243 -37.40 7.97 -16.34
N ALA A 244 -36.19 8.54 -16.44
CA ALA A 244 -35.75 9.20 -17.68
C ALA A 244 -35.46 8.19 -18.78
N SER A 245 -34.94 6.99 -18.45
CA SER A 245 -34.58 5.95 -19.42
C SER A 245 -35.71 4.97 -19.74
N SER A 246 -36.86 5.04 -19.06
CA SER A 246 -37.95 4.04 -19.14
C SER A 246 -38.48 3.79 -20.55
N MET A 247 -38.44 4.78 -21.43
CA MET A 247 -38.92 4.72 -22.83
C MET A 247 -37.83 4.30 -23.81
N TYR A 248 -36.61 4.04 -23.36
CA TYR A 248 -35.44 3.79 -24.22
C TYR A 248 -34.94 2.36 -24.10
N VAL A 249 -34.23 1.93 -25.13
CA VAL A 249 -33.38 0.72 -25.06
C VAL A 249 -32.12 1.11 -24.32
N ILE A 250 -31.83 0.39 -23.25
CA ILE A 250 -30.56 0.60 -22.47
C ILE A 250 -29.40 0.14 -23.36
N PRO A 251 -28.41 1.00 -23.62
CA PRO A 251 -27.25 0.62 -24.42
C PRO A 251 -26.34 -0.35 -23.64
N ALA A 252 -25.46 -1.05 -24.35
CA ALA A 252 -24.45 -1.86 -23.73
C ALA A 252 -23.46 -1.00 -22.93
N ASP A 253 -22.88 -1.61 -21.90
CA ASP A 253 -21.84 -1.00 -21.07
C ASP A 253 -20.64 -0.56 -21.92
N LYS A 254 -20.03 0.55 -21.54
CA LYS A 254 -18.78 1.03 -22.13
C LYS A 254 -17.65 0.97 -21.15
N LYS A 255 -16.48 0.59 -21.64
CA LYS A 255 -15.22 0.67 -20.91
C LYS A 255 -14.47 1.93 -21.32
N ALA A 256 -13.82 2.58 -20.37
CA ALA A 256 -13.02 3.77 -20.57
C ALA A 256 -11.78 3.73 -19.70
N THR A 257 -10.62 4.10 -20.25
CA THR A 257 -9.37 4.24 -19.50
C THR A 257 -9.12 5.70 -19.18
N VAL A 258 -9.15 6.06 -17.91
CA VAL A 258 -8.79 7.40 -17.41
C VAL A 258 -7.27 7.53 -17.43
N LYS A 259 -6.76 8.60 -18.06
CA LYS A 259 -5.32 8.88 -18.20
C LYS A 259 -4.94 10.10 -17.38
N ILE A 260 -3.68 10.14 -16.95
CA ILE A 260 -3.12 11.23 -16.12
C ILE A 260 -3.33 12.59 -16.78
N GLY A 261 -3.81 13.55 -15.98
CA GLY A 261 -3.93 14.96 -16.36
C GLY A 261 -4.87 15.25 -17.54
N SER A 262 -5.67 14.26 -17.97
CA SER A 262 -6.56 14.41 -19.13
C SER A 262 -8.01 14.08 -18.81
N THR A 263 -8.93 14.52 -19.67
CA THR A 263 -10.35 14.15 -19.59
C THR A 263 -10.67 13.07 -20.61
N THR A 264 -11.04 11.88 -20.15
CA THR A 264 -11.56 10.80 -20.99
C THR A 264 -13.05 11.04 -21.25
N ILE A 265 -13.47 11.03 -22.52
CA ILE A 265 -14.87 11.27 -22.91
C ILE A 265 -15.51 9.94 -23.33
N VAL A 266 -16.70 9.67 -22.78
CA VAL A 266 -17.54 8.51 -23.13
C VAL A 266 -18.88 8.99 -23.63
N GLU A 267 -19.22 8.65 -24.86
CA GLU A 267 -20.51 8.98 -25.46
C GLU A 267 -21.49 7.81 -25.25
N MET A 268 -22.69 8.11 -24.75
CA MET A 268 -23.77 7.13 -24.52
C MET A 268 -25.01 7.57 -25.27
N HIS A 269 -25.51 6.72 -26.19
CA HIS A 269 -26.66 7.03 -27.03
C HIS A 269 -27.83 6.08 -26.74
N ASN A 270 -29.04 6.64 -26.52
CA ASN A 270 -30.26 5.85 -26.37
C ASN A 270 -31.20 6.03 -27.56
N VAL A 271 -31.80 4.91 -27.95
CA VAL A 271 -32.83 4.88 -28.96
C VAL A 271 -34.17 4.63 -28.26
N LEU A 272 -35.23 5.34 -28.62
CA LEU A 272 -36.57 5.06 -28.15
C LEU A 272 -36.93 3.59 -28.48
N ARG A 273 -37.60 2.93 -27.56
CA ARG A 273 -38.18 1.61 -27.86
C ARG A 273 -39.20 1.80 -28.93
N ASP A 274 -39.16 0.96 -29.97
CA ASP A 274 -40.27 0.79 -30.87
C ASP A 274 -41.44 0.26 -30.03
N THR A 275 -42.32 1.16 -29.58
CA THR A 275 -43.65 0.72 -29.16
C THR A 275 -44.26 0.09 -30.40
N PRO A 276 -44.66 -1.20 -30.36
CA PRO A 276 -45.47 -1.71 -31.43
C PRO A 276 -46.57 -0.67 -31.65
N LYS A 277 -46.77 -0.19 -32.90
CA LYS A 277 -47.99 0.52 -33.22
C LYS A 277 -49.10 -0.41 -32.80
N THR A 278 -49.68 -0.20 -31.64
CA THR A 278 -51.01 -0.68 -31.29
C THR A 278 -51.99 0.14 -32.11
N GLY A 279 -51.75 0.19 -33.42
CA GLY A 279 -52.82 0.34 -34.38
C GLY A 279 -53.59 -0.92 -34.20
N ASP A 280 -54.71 -0.81 -33.53
CA ASP A 280 -55.69 -1.79 -33.31
C ASP A 280 -56.11 -2.42 -34.64
N THR A 281 -55.33 -3.41 -35.08
CA THR A 281 -55.76 -4.41 -36.08
C THR A 281 -56.35 -5.61 -35.37
N THR A 282 -56.55 -5.53 -34.07
CA THR A 282 -57.31 -6.52 -33.34
C THR A 282 -58.73 -6.40 -33.86
N ASN A 283 -59.05 -7.36 -34.73
CA ASN A 283 -60.39 -7.48 -35.22
C ASN A 283 -61.29 -7.81 -34.01
N LEU A 284 -61.76 -6.75 -33.30
CA LEU A 284 -62.60 -6.84 -32.13
C LEU A 284 -63.79 -7.85 -32.36
N PRO A 285 -64.42 -7.89 -33.54
CA PRO A 285 -65.38 -8.91 -33.85
C PRO A 285 -64.79 -10.30 -33.73
N LEU A 286 -63.61 -10.59 -34.20
CA LEU A 286 -62.96 -11.91 -34.12
C LEU A 286 -62.61 -12.28 -32.68
N LEU A 287 -62.14 -11.31 -31.84
CA LEU A 287 -61.88 -11.54 -30.44
C LEU A 287 -63.14 -11.86 -29.65
N TYR A 288 -64.26 -11.14 -29.93
CA TYR A 288 -65.57 -11.45 -29.35
C TYR A 288 -66.13 -12.74 -29.80
N THR A 289 -65.92 -13.18 -31.07
CA THR A 289 -66.36 -14.49 -31.57
C THR A 289 -65.58 -15.63 -30.93
N LEU A 290 -64.24 -15.44 -30.72
CA LEU A 290 -63.43 -16.44 -30.04
C LEU A 290 -63.80 -16.54 -28.56
N ALA A 291 -64.05 -15.42 -27.88
CA ALA A 291 -64.48 -15.37 -26.48
C ALA A 291 -65.92 -16.03 -26.36
N GLY A 292 -66.82 -15.72 -27.30
CA GLY A 292 -68.12 -16.30 -27.36
C GLY A 292 -68.09 -17.82 -27.58
N LEU A 293 -67.26 -18.33 -28.48
CA LEU A 293 -67.05 -19.76 -28.71
C LEU A 293 -66.46 -20.48 -27.49
N SER A 294 -65.57 -19.85 -26.72
CA SER A 294 -65.09 -20.44 -25.50
C SER A 294 -66.12 -20.51 -24.39
N ALA A 295 -67.00 -19.52 -24.28
CA ALA A 295 -68.08 -19.51 -23.32
C ALA A 295 -69.19 -20.64 -23.70
N VAL A 296 -69.48 -20.81 -24.95
CA VAL A 296 -70.37 -21.89 -25.44
C VAL A 296 -69.73 -23.23 -25.18
N GLY A 297 -68.43 -23.41 -25.42
CA GLY A 297 -67.70 -24.65 -25.13
C GLY A 297 -67.74 -25.03 -23.65
N ILE A 298 -67.62 -24.12 -22.76
CA ILE A 298 -67.70 -24.33 -21.28
C ILE A 298 -69.11 -24.70 -20.89
N ALA A 299 -70.19 -24.10 -21.50
CA ALA A 299 -71.56 -24.41 -21.23
C ALA A 299 -71.92 -25.80 -21.71
N VAL A 300 -71.43 -26.22 -22.91
CA VAL A 300 -71.69 -27.57 -23.47
C VAL A 300 -70.99 -28.66 -22.65
N CYS A 301 -69.74 -28.42 -22.22
CA CYS A 301 -69.02 -29.35 -21.36
C CYS A 301 -69.68 -29.46 -19.96
N GLY A 302 -70.20 -28.37 -19.40
CA GLY A 302 -70.94 -28.37 -18.15
C GLY A 302 -72.21 -29.19 -18.22
N VAL A 303 -73.01 -29.02 -19.27
CA VAL A 303 -74.29 -29.82 -19.51
C VAL A 303 -74.03 -31.30 -19.74
N ILE A 304 -72.97 -31.67 -20.46
CA ILE A 304 -72.59 -33.08 -20.67
C ILE A 304 -72.07 -33.69 -19.35
N GLY A 305 -71.29 -32.97 -18.56
CA GLY A 305 -70.81 -33.40 -17.24
C GLY A 305 -71.97 -33.66 -16.26
N PHE A 306 -72.93 -32.74 -16.19
CA PHE A 306 -74.15 -32.92 -15.37
C PHE A 306 -75.02 -34.08 -15.77
N LYS A 307 -75.18 -34.38 -17.09
CA LYS A 307 -75.93 -35.52 -17.57
C LYS A 307 -75.23 -36.86 -17.26
N LYS A 308 -73.93 -36.89 -17.25
CA LYS A 308 -73.16 -38.11 -16.93
C LYS A 308 -73.26 -38.44 -15.43
N LYS A 309 -73.16 -37.48 -14.57
CA LYS A 309 -73.29 -37.63 -13.09
C LYS A 309 -74.71 -38.09 -12.70
N LYS A 310 -75.76 -37.60 -13.35
CA LYS A 310 -77.16 -37.99 -13.07
C LYS A 310 -77.50 -39.41 -13.56
N LYS A 311 -76.68 -40.06 -14.41
CA LYS A 311 -76.81 -41.41 -14.88
C LYS A 311 -76.07 -42.41 -13.98
N GLU A 312 -75.03 -42.02 -13.28
CA GLU A 312 -74.33 -42.88 -12.34
C GLU A 312 -75.05 -42.99 -10.98
N ASP A 313 -75.87 -41.96 -10.58
CA ASP A 313 -76.67 -41.98 -9.34
C ASP A 313 -78.02 -42.77 -9.48
N ARG A 314 -78.23 -43.51 -10.58
CA ARG A 314 -79.41 -44.29 -10.84
C ARG A 314 -79.19 -45.80 -11.12
N ASN A 315 -78.03 -46.29 -10.76
CA ASN A 315 -77.80 -47.78 -10.79
C ASN A 315 -77.45 -48.24 -9.38
#